data_a236e216541c088f8bf55e7467f092b2
#
_entry.id   a236e216541c088f8bf55e7467f092b2
#
_cell.length_a   1.000
_cell.length_b   1.000
_cell.length_c   1.000
_cell.angle_alpha   90.00
_cell.angle_beta   90.00
_cell.angle_gamma   90.00
#
_symmetry.space_group_name_H-M   'P 1'
#
loop_
_entity.id
_entity.type
_entity.pdbx_description
1 polymer ?
#
loop_
_entity_poly.entity_id
_entity_poly.type
_entity_poly.pdbx_seq_one_letter_code
_entity_poly.pdbx_strand_id
1 'polypeptide(L)'
;MASKNKVINNTLNNSTTFKWISLVPLIAVLAVVPLIMRAYLFDNGLQYYDFFDTEGDKPDFFLHGKMVMFICLSVVMLCLLIAKLVIEKKEIKFTKIFIPLGVYGLMALLSSIFSEHQPYPWTGIFSHFESVFVLLGYIITAYYAFLFINDERDIKILLSALAVSAIIMVALGISQAFFTDFFNTELGYRTIVPASLRNILIRDKIEFEFQEGSVYLTLFNPNYVGSYVALLSPLFMIMIFSANKIYIKIIYAVLYVGLLFALFGSGSRSGFIGIGMSLLLLLVLFAKKSIKFWAPVIAIAVISIGAFTFYLKYTNSNIVDRFKEALDLSTTEVTFPLTRIETNDDDVVLTWKGNNLHLQFEAETLSFGCFDDSLNEVTVDVDYDATTITITDERFEGITIRPIYLDSERTVIGFEVNASGSYVFARYNDSYYFFSRYGKLVKHVNAEATPWLSAHPGFLGKRGFIWAKTLPLLKDNIFLGSGPDTFVFEFPGTDFLSIKNSGYEGQVITKPHDMYLQIGVQTGIVSLIAFLAFYFMYLVTCIITSLKMKKHSFYSYVSGGIAAGTFGYMITGIINDSTITVAPIYWALIGVGLAACFMARRENETVVIE
;
A
#
# COMPACT_ATOMS: atom_id res chain seq x y z
N MET A 1 0.47 -43.71 43.71
CA MET A 1 0.02 -43.67 42.30
C MET A 1 -0.99 -42.56 42.02
N ALA A 2 -1.99 -42.31 42.84
CA ALA A 2 -3.00 -41.26 42.60
C ALA A 2 -2.43 -39.80 42.52
N SER A 3 -1.43 -39.45 43.34
CA SER A 3 -0.77 -38.13 43.33
C SER A 3 0.03 -37.88 42.06
N LYS A 4 0.74 -38.90 41.53
CA LYS A 4 1.49 -38.81 40.26
C LYS A 4 0.57 -38.64 39.06
N ASN A 5 -0.58 -39.33 39.03
CA ASN A 5 -1.56 -39.19 37.96
C ASN A 5 -2.27 -37.83 37.99
N LYS A 6 -2.49 -37.23 39.18
CA LYS A 6 -3.08 -35.91 39.33
C LYS A 6 -2.12 -34.79 38.84
N VAL A 7 -0.83 -34.93 39.10
CA VAL A 7 0.21 -34.00 38.62
C VAL A 7 0.37 -34.13 37.10
N ILE A 8 0.38 -35.36 36.57
CA ILE A 8 0.49 -35.59 35.11
C ILE A 8 -0.76 -35.07 34.39
N ASN A 9 -1.97 -35.27 34.93
CA ASN A 9 -3.20 -34.73 34.35
C ASN A 9 -3.27 -33.19 34.41
N ASN A 10 -2.79 -32.57 35.49
CA ASN A 10 -2.73 -31.12 35.58
C ASN A 10 -1.68 -30.52 34.62
N THR A 11 -0.54 -31.16 34.44
CA THR A 11 0.48 -30.70 33.47
C THR A 11 0.00 -30.89 32.02
N LEU A 12 -0.71 -31.98 31.71
CA LEU A 12 -1.33 -32.20 30.39
C LEU A 12 -2.45 -31.20 30.11
N ASN A 13 -3.33 -30.93 31.08
CA ASN A 13 -4.38 -29.90 30.92
C ASN A 13 -3.79 -28.48 30.76
N ASN A 14 -2.79 -28.12 31.54
CA ASN A 14 -2.12 -26.82 31.41
C ASN A 14 -1.40 -26.68 30.06
N SER A 15 -0.78 -27.74 29.56
CA SER A 15 -0.12 -27.71 28.23
C SER A 15 -1.14 -27.59 27.10
N THR A 16 -2.28 -28.22 27.21
CA THR A 16 -3.37 -28.16 26.22
C THR A 16 -4.02 -26.78 26.22
N THR A 17 -4.29 -26.22 27.39
CA THR A 17 -4.87 -24.87 27.55
C THR A 17 -3.91 -23.81 26.99
N PHE A 18 -2.63 -23.87 27.31
CA PHE A 18 -1.61 -22.96 26.77
C PHE A 18 -1.53 -23.03 25.24
N LYS A 19 -1.61 -24.23 24.66
CA LYS A 19 -1.65 -24.42 23.21
C LYS A 19 -2.84 -23.71 22.57
N TRP A 20 -4.03 -23.81 23.16
CA TRP A 20 -5.21 -23.12 22.65
C TRP A 20 -5.09 -21.60 22.74
N ILE A 21 -4.66 -21.09 23.90
CA ILE A 21 -4.46 -19.65 24.12
C ILE A 21 -3.46 -19.09 23.11
N SER A 22 -2.41 -19.85 22.80
CA SER A 22 -1.37 -19.39 21.86
C SER A 22 -1.85 -19.29 20.41
N LEU A 23 -2.91 -19.98 19.99
CA LEU A 23 -3.48 -19.83 18.64
C LEU A 23 -4.42 -18.62 18.51
N VAL A 24 -4.99 -18.12 19.61
CA VAL A 24 -5.99 -17.03 19.61
C VAL A 24 -5.48 -15.76 18.90
N PRO A 25 -4.27 -15.25 19.16
CA PRO A 25 -3.79 -14.05 18.47
C PRO A 25 -3.67 -14.25 16.95
N LEU A 26 -3.19 -15.42 16.50
CA LEU A 26 -3.10 -15.73 15.07
C LEU A 26 -4.48 -15.84 14.43
N ILE A 27 -5.45 -16.46 15.12
CA ILE A 27 -6.85 -16.51 14.68
C ILE A 27 -7.39 -15.09 14.52
N ALA A 28 -7.12 -14.21 15.49
CA ALA A 28 -7.58 -12.82 15.43
C ALA A 28 -6.92 -12.04 14.28
N VAL A 29 -5.61 -12.22 14.04
CA VAL A 29 -4.90 -11.61 12.90
C VAL A 29 -5.50 -12.05 11.57
N LEU A 30 -5.83 -13.35 11.42
CA LEU A 30 -6.34 -13.90 10.16
C LEU A 30 -7.84 -13.66 9.95
N ALA A 31 -8.63 -13.62 11.02
CA ALA A 31 -10.08 -13.59 10.92
C ALA A 31 -10.71 -12.25 11.33
N VAL A 32 -10.13 -11.51 12.27
CA VAL A 32 -10.74 -10.31 12.84
C VAL A 32 -10.13 -9.05 12.25
N VAL A 33 -8.79 -8.93 12.25
CA VAL A 33 -8.10 -7.73 11.78
C VAL A 33 -8.55 -7.31 10.37
N PRO A 34 -8.67 -8.20 9.37
CA PRO A 34 -9.10 -7.80 8.03
C PRO A 34 -10.51 -7.20 8.00
N LEU A 35 -11.39 -7.63 8.89
CA LEU A 35 -12.81 -7.23 8.93
C LEU A 35 -13.05 -5.90 9.67
N ILE A 36 -12.08 -5.40 10.43
CA ILE A 36 -12.25 -4.16 11.20
C ILE A 36 -12.45 -3.00 10.24
N MET A 37 -13.55 -2.29 10.45
CA MET A 37 -13.85 -1.03 9.82
C MET A 37 -14.52 -0.14 10.87
N ARG A 38 -13.83 0.95 11.29
CA ARG A 38 -14.31 1.79 12.38
C ARG A 38 -13.81 3.20 12.27
N ALA A 39 -14.73 4.15 12.29
CA ALA A 39 -14.42 5.57 12.19
C ALA A 39 -13.58 6.05 13.38
N TYR A 40 -12.53 6.77 13.06
CA TYR A 40 -11.66 7.48 13.95
C TYR A 40 -11.35 8.86 13.37
N LEU A 41 -11.53 9.92 14.15
CA LEU A 41 -11.09 11.25 13.77
C LEU A 41 -9.62 11.41 14.19
N PHE A 42 -8.80 11.72 13.25
CA PHE A 42 -7.36 11.82 13.42
C PHE A 42 -6.88 13.21 13.02
N ASP A 43 -6.32 13.95 13.97
CA ASP A 43 -5.52 15.15 13.68
C ASP A 43 -4.17 14.69 13.13
N ASN A 44 -3.95 14.92 11.86
CA ASN A 44 -2.76 14.44 11.17
C ASN A 44 -1.53 15.33 11.36
N GLY A 45 -1.67 16.53 11.92
CA GLY A 45 -0.59 17.50 12.10
C GLY A 45 0.00 18.04 10.79
N LEU A 46 -0.53 17.64 9.63
CA LEU A 46 0.02 18.04 8.32
C LEU A 46 -0.39 19.45 7.90
N GLN A 47 -1.42 20.03 8.52
CA GLN A 47 -1.88 21.40 8.25
C GLN A 47 -0.78 22.45 8.47
N TYR A 48 0.27 22.12 9.21
CA TYR A 48 1.41 23.01 9.43
C TYR A 48 2.46 22.96 8.30
N TYR A 49 2.34 21.99 7.38
CA TYR A 49 3.28 21.84 6.26
C TYR A 49 2.78 22.56 5.01
N ASP A 50 3.71 23.07 4.21
CA ASP A 50 3.43 23.90 3.02
C ASP A 50 2.73 23.15 1.90
N PHE A 51 2.85 21.84 1.87
CA PHE A 51 2.25 20.97 0.86
C PHE A 51 0.86 20.44 1.24
N PHE A 52 0.30 20.87 2.38
CA PHE A 52 -0.97 20.34 2.87
C PHE A 52 -2.02 21.43 3.10
N ASP A 53 -3.30 21.02 3.06
CA ASP A 53 -4.46 21.87 3.34
C ASP A 53 -4.49 22.32 4.82
N THR A 54 -5.25 23.37 5.10
CA THR A 54 -5.45 23.89 6.47
C THR A 54 -6.31 23.02 7.37
N GLU A 55 -7.08 22.07 6.80
CA GLU A 55 -7.90 21.14 7.58
C GLU A 55 -7.07 19.96 8.11
N GLY A 56 -6.87 19.89 9.42
CA GLY A 56 -6.11 18.83 10.08
C GLY A 56 -6.88 17.54 10.36
N ASP A 57 -8.16 17.68 10.70
CA ASP A 57 -9.00 16.54 11.09
C ASP A 57 -9.58 15.80 9.89
N LYS A 58 -9.17 14.55 9.71
CA LYS A 58 -9.72 13.66 8.68
C LYS A 58 -10.28 12.38 9.31
N PRO A 59 -11.45 11.89 8.88
CA PRO A 59 -11.98 10.62 9.34
C PRO A 59 -11.26 9.45 8.66
N ASP A 60 -10.71 8.53 9.43
CA ASP A 60 -10.29 7.21 8.96
C ASP A 60 -11.31 6.15 9.34
N PHE A 61 -11.68 5.27 8.42
CA PHE A 61 -12.60 4.17 8.65
C PHE A 61 -11.93 2.81 8.58
N PHE A 62 -10.77 2.71 7.93
CA PHE A 62 -10.22 1.47 7.43
C PHE A 62 -8.94 1.03 8.11
N LEU A 63 -8.06 1.96 8.48
CA LEU A 63 -6.67 1.67 8.78
C LEU A 63 -6.36 1.75 10.28
N HIS A 64 -6.73 2.84 10.95
CA HIS A 64 -6.40 3.08 12.34
C HIS A 64 -6.91 1.97 13.27
N GLY A 65 -8.17 1.56 13.11
CA GLY A 65 -8.72 0.47 13.93
C GLY A 65 -7.99 -0.86 13.76
N LYS A 66 -7.54 -1.17 12.52
CA LYS A 66 -6.71 -2.35 12.24
C LYS A 66 -5.33 -2.23 12.87
N MET A 67 -4.69 -1.06 12.75
CA MET A 67 -3.39 -0.79 13.36
C MET A 67 -3.42 -1.03 14.87
N VAL A 68 -4.36 -0.42 15.58
CA VAL A 68 -4.47 -0.56 17.05
C VAL A 68 -4.67 -2.03 17.44
N MET A 69 -5.62 -2.72 16.80
CA MET A 69 -5.86 -4.14 17.10
C MET A 69 -4.63 -4.98 16.81
N PHE A 70 -3.96 -4.76 15.69
CA PHE A 70 -2.78 -5.53 15.31
C PHE A 70 -1.59 -5.30 16.25
N ILE A 71 -1.35 -4.07 16.68
CA ILE A 71 -0.31 -3.77 17.69
C ILE A 71 -0.64 -4.48 19.01
N CYS A 72 -1.88 -4.40 19.50
CA CYS A 72 -2.29 -5.11 20.71
C CYS A 72 -2.06 -6.63 20.59
N LEU A 73 -2.44 -7.23 19.47
CA LEU A 73 -2.22 -8.66 19.22
C LEU A 73 -0.73 -9.00 19.14
N SER A 74 0.09 -8.14 18.56
CA SER A 74 1.54 -8.31 18.47
C SER A 74 2.20 -8.27 19.84
N VAL A 75 1.76 -7.39 20.72
CA VAL A 75 2.21 -7.34 22.13
C VAL A 75 1.80 -8.63 22.86
N VAL A 76 0.57 -9.10 22.69
CA VAL A 76 0.13 -10.39 23.27
C VAL A 76 0.98 -11.55 22.75
N MET A 77 1.26 -11.60 21.43
CA MET A 77 2.15 -12.61 20.84
C MET A 77 3.55 -12.55 21.43
N LEU A 78 4.12 -11.37 21.63
CA LEU A 78 5.42 -11.19 22.27
C LEU A 78 5.42 -11.69 23.73
N CYS A 79 4.39 -11.34 24.51
CA CYS A 79 4.24 -11.84 25.89
C CYS A 79 4.14 -13.37 25.94
N LEU A 80 3.35 -13.97 25.04
CA LEU A 80 3.22 -15.45 24.96
C LEU A 80 4.53 -16.11 24.52
N LEU A 81 5.30 -15.47 23.62
CA LEU A 81 6.62 -15.94 23.21
C LEU A 81 7.60 -15.95 24.39
N ILE A 82 7.64 -14.87 25.17
CA ILE A 82 8.46 -14.77 26.38
C ILE A 82 8.00 -15.82 27.41
N ALA A 83 6.69 -15.97 27.63
CA ALA A 83 6.14 -16.98 28.53
C ALA A 83 6.55 -18.40 28.12
N LYS A 84 6.52 -18.72 26.82
CA LYS A 84 6.97 -20.02 26.30
C LYS A 84 8.44 -20.27 26.63
N LEU A 85 9.31 -19.28 26.46
CA LEU A 85 10.72 -19.37 26.78
C LEU A 85 10.98 -19.69 28.26
N VAL A 86 10.25 -18.98 29.13
CA VAL A 86 10.38 -19.15 30.60
C VAL A 86 9.83 -20.50 31.06
N ILE A 87 8.67 -20.92 30.53
CA ILE A 87 7.96 -22.14 30.96
C ILE A 87 8.61 -23.41 30.41
N GLU A 88 8.91 -23.44 29.11
CA GLU A 88 9.40 -24.66 28.48
C GLU A 88 10.89 -24.90 28.73
N LYS A 89 11.67 -23.86 29.07
CA LYS A 89 13.14 -23.93 29.28
C LYS A 89 13.88 -24.70 28.17
N LYS A 90 13.29 -24.77 26.99
CA LYS A 90 13.81 -25.46 25.82
C LYS A 90 14.49 -24.47 24.89
N GLU A 91 15.43 -24.98 24.11
CA GLU A 91 16.02 -24.20 23.01
C GLU A 91 14.93 -23.74 22.03
N ILE A 92 14.98 -22.46 21.67
CA ILE A 92 14.07 -21.90 20.67
C ILE A 92 14.38 -22.53 19.32
N LYS A 93 13.37 -22.96 18.61
CA LYS A 93 13.51 -23.36 17.21
C LYS A 93 13.91 -22.12 16.41
N PHE A 94 15.17 -22.03 16.02
CA PHE A 94 15.68 -20.95 15.21
C PHE A 94 16.12 -21.48 13.85
N THR A 95 15.86 -20.71 12.81
CA THR A 95 16.38 -20.95 11.46
C THR A 95 17.04 -19.70 10.94
N LYS A 96 18.16 -19.86 10.22
CA LYS A 96 18.92 -18.74 9.63
C LYS A 96 18.09 -17.84 8.71
N ILE A 97 16.94 -18.32 8.24
CA ILE A 97 15.97 -17.55 7.44
C ILE A 97 15.53 -16.28 8.16
N PHE A 98 15.41 -16.30 9.51
CA PHE A 98 14.98 -15.15 10.29
C PHE A 98 16.09 -14.12 10.57
N ILE A 99 17.36 -14.38 10.23
CA ILE A 99 18.45 -13.41 10.44
C ILE A 99 18.21 -12.13 9.62
N PRO A 100 17.97 -12.20 8.29
CA PRO A 100 17.68 -10.99 7.52
C PRO A 100 16.41 -10.27 8.02
N LEU A 101 15.39 -11.00 8.49
CA LEU A 101 14.19 -10.40 9.06
C LEU A 101 14.50 -9.62 10.35
N GLY A 102 15.43 -10.11 11.18
CA GLY A 102 15.94 -9.38 12.35
C GLY A 102 16.68 -8.10 11.96
N VAL A 103 17.45 -8.15 10.87
CA VAL A 103 18.12 -6.95 10.33
C VAL A 103 17.09 -5.93 9.84
N TYR A 104 16.07 -6.35 9.10
CA TYR A 104 14.97 -5.49 8.68
C TYR A 104 14.33 -4.76 9.86
N GLY A 105 14.00 -5.49 10.94
CA GLY A 105 13.40 -4.88 12.14
C GLY A 105 14.35 -3.94 12.88
N LEU A 106 15.63 -4.27 12.95
CA LEU A 106 16.65 -3.39 13.56
C LEU A 106 16.77 -2.08 12.77
N MET A 107 16.80 -2.15 11.43
CA MET A 107 16.90 -0.97 10.59
C MET A 107 15.63 -0.10 10.71
N ALA A 108 14.44 -0.72 10.76
CA ALA A 108 13.18 -0.01 10.99
C ALA A 108 13.18 0.72 12.35
N LEU A 109 13.71 0.10 13.40
CA LEU A 109 13.84 0.73 14.71
C LEU A 109 14.86 1.88 14.70
N LEU A 110 16.03 1.67 14.10
CA LEU A 110 17.08 2.70 14.02
C LEU A 110 16.60 3.90 13.18
N SER A 111 15.97 3.67 12.02
CA SER A 111 15.40 4.76 11.23
C SER A 111 14.33 5.54 11.98
N SER A 112 13.55 4.89 12.86
CA SER A 112 12.58 5.58 13.72
C SER A 112 13.22 6.45 14.79
N ILE A 113 14.31 5.96 15.41
CA ILE A 113 15.03 6.70 16.47
C ILE A 113 15.73 7.94 15.90
N PHE A 114 16.33 7.81 14.72
CA PHE A 114 17.10 8.86 14.08
C PHE A 114 16.30 9.70 13.06
N SER A 115 15.00 9.45 12.91
CA SER A 115 14.13 10.22 12.04
C SER A 115 14.03 11.68 12.47
N GLU A 116 14.10 12.60 11.51
CA GLU A 116 13.84 14.03 11.68
C GLU A 116 12.34 14.34 11.80
N HIS A 117 11.47 13.41 11.42
CA HIS A 117 10.01 13.58 11.34
C HIS A 117 9.28 13.04 12.57
N GLN A 118 9.74 13.40 13.76
CA GLN A 118 9.07 12.99 15.00
C GLN A 118 7.71 13.69 15.16
N PRO A 119 6.66 13.02 15.69
CA PRO A 119 6.62 11.66 16.26
C PRO A 119 6.13 10.59 15.28
N TYR A 120 6.00 10.87 13.98
CA TYR A 120 5.30 10.04 12.99
C TYR A 120 5.82 8.59 12.85
N PRO A 121 7.12 8.29 12.95
CA PRO A 121 7.59 6.90 12.90
C PRO A 121 6.98 6.00 13.98
N TRP A 122 6.55 6.59 15.11
CA TRP A 122 5.97 5.87 16.25
C TRP A 122 4.45 5.82 16.20
N THR A 123 3.80 6.88 15.71
CA THR A 123 2.34 7.02 15.71
C THR A 123 1.69 6.54 14.43
N GLY A 124 2.42 6.56 13.32
CA GLY A 124 1.88 6.44 11.98
C GLY A 124 1.28 7.75 11.48
N ILE A 125 1.00 7.81 10.18
CA ILE A 125 0.44 8.98 9.51
C ILE A 125 -0.91 8.65 8.87
N PHE A 126 -1.72 9.67 8.66
CA PHE A 126 -2.97 9.63 7.90
C PHE A 126 -2.82 8.86 6.57
N SER A 127 -3.83 8.09 6.24
CA SER A 127 -3.95 7.23 5.05
C SER A 127 -2.97 6.05 4.94
N HIS A 128 -2.12 5.77 5.96
CA HIS A 128 -1.19 4.65 5.91
C HIS A 128 -1.12 3.84 7.21
N PHE A 129 -0.74 4.44 8.34
CA PHE A 129 -0.70 3.84 9.67
C PHE A 129 0.20 2.60 9.79
N GLU A 130 1.36 2.58 9.13
CA GLU A 130 2.39 1.54 9.26
C GLU A 130 3.60 2.02 10.07
N SER A 131 3.35 2.40 11.32
CA SER A 131 4.41 2.82 12.28
C SER A 131 5.41 1.69 12.55
N VAL A 132 6.53 2.02 13.20
CA VAL A 132 7.55 1.03 13.60
C VAL A 132 6.96 -0.11 14.44
N PHE A 133 5.96 0.16 15.28
CA PHE A 133 5.30 -0.89 16.06
C PHE A 133 4.55 -1.89 15.18
N VAL A 134 3.98 -1.43 14.06
CA VAL A 134 3.35 -2.29 13.07
C VAL A 134 4.41 -3.14 12.36
N LEU A 135 5.53 -2.54 11.91
CA LEU A 135 6.60 -3.28 11.25
C LEU A 135 7.23 -4.34 12.16
N LEU A 136 7.48 -4.01 13.42
CA LEU A 136 7.94 -4.99 14.42
C LEU A 136 6.87 -6.07 14.69
N GLY A 137 5.60 -5.68 14.70
CA GLY A 137 4.47 -6.60 14.80
C GLY A 137 4.44 -7.63 13.66
N TYR A 138 4.76 -7.24 12.44
CA TYR A 138 4.89 -8.15 11.30
C TYR A 138 5.94 -9.23 11.55
N ILE A 139 7.10 -8.83 12.02
CA ILE A 139 8.22 -9.73 12.32
C ILE A 139 7.85 -10.70 13.44
N ILE A 140 7.26 -10.17 14.52
CA ILE A 140 6.77 -10.96 15.65
C ILE A 140 5.74 -11.97 15.17
N THR A 141 4.77 -11.56 14.35
CA THR A 141 3.70 -12.42 13.83
C THR A 141 4.25 -13.57 13.00
N ALA A 142 5.19 -13.31 12.08
CA ALA A 142 5.79 -14.34 11.24
C ALA A 142 6.58 -15.37 12.08
N TYR A 143 7.41 -14.90 13.00
CA TYR A 143 8.20 -15.78 13.86
C TYR A 143 7.32 -16.54 14.87
N TYR A 144 6.33 -15.87 15.45
CA TYR A 144 5.37 -16.48 16.34
C TYR A 144 4.60 -17.60 15.67
N ALA A 145 4.05 -17.39 14.48
CA ALA A 145 3.35 -18.40 13.72
C ALA A 145 4.25 -19.62 13.44
N PHE A 146 5.50 -19.38 12.99
CA PHE A 146 6.48 -20.47 12.78
C PHE A 146 6.73 -21.29 14.04
N LEU A 147 6.83 -20.64 15.20
CA LEU A 147 7.21 -21.28 16.46
C LEU A 147 6.07 -22.05 17.15
N PHE A 148 4.84 -21.52 17.07
CA PHE A 148 3.70 -22.05 17.82
C PHE A 148 2.87 -23.08 17.05
N ILE A 149 3.02 -23.20 15.75
CA ILE A 149 2.37 -24.23 14.94
C ILE A 149 3.15 -25.54 15.06
N ASN A 150 2.50 -26.60 15.56
CA ASN A 150 3.15 -27.86 15.86
C ASN A 150 2.58 -29.05 15.10
N ASP A 151 1.34 -28.98 14.63
CA ASP A 151 0.67 -30.09 13.96
C ASP A 151 -0.37 -29.63 12.92
N GLU A 152 -0.94 -30.61 12.22
CA GLU A 152 -1.94 -30.40 11.17
C GLU A 152 -3.23 -29.74 11.71
N ARG A 153 -3.59 -30.00 12.95
CA ARG A 153 -4.79 -29.46 13.60
C ARG A 153 -4.65 -27.95 13.77
N ASP A 154 -3.47 -27.48 14.20
CA ASP A 154 -3.20 -26.06 14.38
C ASP A 154 -3.37 -25.31 13.05
N ILE A 155 -2.80 -25.84 11.97
CA ILE A 155 -2.93 -25.26 10.63
C ILE A 155 -4.39 -25.25 10.16
N LYS A 156 -5.13 -26.36 10.37
CA LYS A 156 -6.55 -26.45 10.00
C LYS A 156 -7.41 -25.41 10.72
N ILE A 157 -7.13 -25.15 12.00
CA ILE A 157 -7.82 -24.11 12.77
C ILE A 157 -7.57 -22.74 12.15
N LEU A 158 -6.31 -22.40 11.86
CA LEU A 158 -5.95 -21.12 11.26
C LEU A 158 -6.53 -20.94 9.85
N LEU A 159 -6.50 -22.00 9.02
CA LEU A 159 -7.12 -21.98 7.70
C LEU A 159 -8.65 -21.85 7.78
N SER A 160 -9.28 -22.44 8.80
CA SER A 160 -10.73 -22.29 9.02
C SER A 160 -11.08 -20.86 9.44
N ALA A 161 -10.29 -20.25 10.31
CA ALA A 161 -10.45 -18.85 10.72
C ALA A 161 -10.31 -17.90 9.51
N LEU A 162 -9.29 -18.13 8.68
CA LEU A 162 -9.06 -17.38 7.44
C LEU A 162 -10.22 -17.58 6.45
N ALA A 163 -10.74 -18.81 6.32
CA ALA A 163 -11.87 -19.11 5.45
C ALA A 163 -13.15 -18.37 5.89
N VAL A 164 -13.42 -18.31 7.20
CA VAL A 164 -14.57 -17.56 7.74
C VAL A 164 -14.45 -16.07 7.39
N SER A 165 -13.28 -15.48 7.60
CA SER A 165 -13.03 -14.08 7.21
C SER A 165 -13.23 -13.87 5.70
N ALA A 166 -12.68 -14.77 4.89
CA ALA A 166 -12.80 -14.70 3.43
C ALA A 166 -14.25 -14.84 2.95
N ILE A 167 -15.09 -15.68 3.60
CA ILE A 167 -16.53 -15.78 3.31
C ILE A 167 -17.22 -14.42 3.54
N ILE A 168 -16.94 -13.78 4.67
CA ILE A 168 -17.51 -12.45 4.97
C ILE A 168 -17.04 -11.42 3.95
N MET A 169 -15.76 -11.40 3.61
CA MET A 169 -15.19 -10.53 2.60
C MET A 169 -15.84 -10.73 1.22
N VAL A 170 -16.02 -11.98 0.79
CA VAL A 170 -16.71 -12.30 -0.48
C VAL A 170 -18.16 -11.83 -0.44
N ALA A 171 -18.88 -12.01 0.66
CA ALA A 171 -20.26 -11.53 0.80
C ALA A 171 -20.33 -10.00 0.71
N LEU A 172 -19.42 -9.28 1.35
CA LEU A 172 -19.31 -7.82 1.23
C LEU A 172 -18.99 -7.41 -0.22
N GLY A 173 -18.06 -8.11 -0.88
CA GLY A 173 -17.70 -7.84 -2.27
C GLY A 173 -18.87 -8.04 -3.23
N ILE A 174 -19.70 -9.05 -3.03
CA ILE A 174 -20.92 -9.26 -3.79
C ILE A 174 -21.90 -8.10 -3.55
N SER A 175 -22.12 -7.72 -2.31
CA SER A 175 -22.98 -6.57 -1.94
C SER A 175 -22.52 -5.28 -2.63
N GLN A 176 -21.22 -4.97 -2.59
CA GLN A 176 -20.65 -3.79 -3.22
C GLN A 176 -20.78 -3.81 -4.75
N ALA A 177 -20.49 -4.94 -5.39
CA ALA A 177 -20.57 -5.09 -6.84
C ALA A 177 -21.99 -4.90 -7.39
N PHE A 178 -23.03 -5.22 -6.60
CA PHE A 178 -24.44 -5.08 -6.98
C PHE A 178 -25.09 -3.80 -6.43
N PHE A 179 -24.32 -2.77 -6.11
CA PHE A 179 -24.80 -1.46 -5.66
C PHE A 179 -25.66 -1.51 -4.38
N THR A 180 -25.46 -2.54 -3.56
CA THR A 180 -26.16 -2.76 -2.29
C THR A 180 -25.15 -2.79 -1.13
N ASP A 181 -24.24 -1.83 -1.11
CA ASP A 181 -23.16 -1.81 -0.12
C ASP A 181 -23.71 -1.83 1.31
N PHE A 182 -23.29 -2.84 2.06
CA PHE A 182 -23.67 -3.02 3.46
C PHE A 182 -23.37 -1.79 4.31
N PHE A 183 -22.25 -1.11 4.07
CA PHE A 183 -21.83 0.05 4.88
C PHE A 183 -22.71 1.29 4.67
N ASN A 184 -23.45 1.36 3.57
CA ASN A 184 -24.44 2.41 3.31
C ASN A 184 -25.79 2.15 4.00
N THR A 185 -26.01 0.96 4.58
CA THR A 185 -27.19 0.66 5.37
C THR A 185 -27.12 1.26 6.76
N GLU A 186 -28.27 1.44 7.43
CA GLU A 186 -28.32 1.91 8.83
C GLU A 186 -27.53 0.99 9.77
N LEU A 187 -27.61 -0.33 9.56
CA LEU A 187 -26.87 -1.30 10.35
C LEU A 187 -25.36 -1.18 10.10
N GLY A 188 -24.96 -1.10 8.84
CA GLY A 188 -23.56 -0.91 8.45
C GLY A 188 -22.99 0.38 9.03
N TYR A 189 -23.68 1.50 8.85
CA TYR A 189 -23.29 2.78 9.46
C TYR A 189 -23.07 2.68 10.98
N ARG A 190 -24.01 2.05 11.71
CA ARG A 190 -23.89 1.88 13.17
C ARG A 190 -22.72 0.98 13.57
N THR A 191 -22.30 0.06 12.72
CA THR A 191 -21.14 -0.79 12.99
C THR A 191 -19.82 -0.04 12.80
N ILE A 192 -19.73 0.85 11.80
CA ILE A 192 -18.50 1.57 11.49
C ILE A 192 -18.35 2.89 12.26
N VAL A 193 -19.46 3.58 12.59
CA VAL A 193 -19.41 4.88 13.30
C VAL A 193 -19.75 4.71 14.77
N PRO A 194 -18.78 4.97 15.68
CA PRO A 194 -19.01 4.98 17.13
C PRO A 194 -20.12 5.96 17.53
N ALA A 195 -20.87 5.64 18.57
CA ALA A 195 -21.97 6.50 19.06
C ALA A 195 -21.50 7.94 19.34
N SER A 196 -20.29 8.12 19.83
CA SER A 196 -19.68 9.43 20.13
C SER A 196 -19.43 10.30 18.89
N LEU A 197 -19.27 9.71 17.71
CA LEU A 197 -18.98 10.42 16.46
C LEU A 197 -20.19 10.63 15.56
N ARG A 198 -21.36 10.07 15.89
CA ARG A 198 -22.54 10.13 15.01
C ARG A 198 -23.11 11.54 14.82
N ASN A 199 -22.85 12.45 15.76
CA ASN A 199 -23.24 13.86 15.62
C ASN A 199 -22.34 14.62 14.64
N ILE A 200 -21.11 14.14 14.41
CA ILE A 200 -20.13 14.75 13.51
C ILE A 200 -20.17 14.06 12.14
N LEU A 201 -20.13 12.73 12.15
CA LEU A 201 -20.15 11.91 10.95
C LEU A 201 -21.59 11.46 10.65
N ILE A 202 -22.36 12.35 10.03
CA ILE A 202 -23.76 12.09 9.66
C ILE A 202 -23.78 11.09 8.49
N ARG A 203 -24.61 10.04 8.56
CA ARG A 203 -24.68 8.95 7.57
C ARG A 203 -24.75 9.43 6.13
N ASP A 204 -25.66 10.35 5.85
CA ASP A 204 -25.96 10.82 4.49
C ASP A 204 -24.87 11.77 3.92
N LYS A 205 -23.83 12.06 4.73
CA LYS A 205 -22.66 12.86 4.34
C LYS A 205 -21.37 12.04 4.28
N ILE A 206 -21.44 10.74 4.60
CA ILE A 206 -20.28 9.85 4.46
C ILE A 206 -20.30 9.33 3.03
N GLU A 207 -19.35 9.81 2.25
CA GLU A 207 -19.07 9.30 0.91
C GLU A 207 -17.71 8.62 0.94
N PHE A 208 -17.66 7.37 0.51
CA PHE A 208 -16.40 6.72 0.22
C PHE A 208 -16.00 7.09 -1.21
N GLU A 209 -14.75 7.54 -1.41
CA GLU A 209 -14.22 8.01 -2.71
C GLU A 209 -14.08 6.89 -3.76
N PHE A 210 -15.02 5.93 -3.80
CA PHE A 210 -15.00 4.82 -4.74
C PHE A 210 -16.11 4.97 -5.76
N GLN A 211 -15.85 4.58 -7.01
CA GLN A 211 -16.90 4.48 -8.01
C GLN A 211 -18.00 3.53 -7.53
N GLU A 212 -19.25 3.91 -7.74
CA GLU A 212 -20.38 3.01 -7.49
C GLU A 212 -20.17 1.65 -8.17
N GLY A 213 -20.44 0.57 -7.45
CA GLY A 213 -20.21 -0.80 -7.91
C GLY A 213 -18.75 -1.27 -7.84
N SER A 214 -17.82 -0.43 -7.36
CA SER A 214 -16.44 -0.83 -7.12
C SER A 214 -16.32 -1.68 -5.86
N VAL A 215 -15.64 -2.81 -5.95
CA VAL A 215 -15.39 -3.70 -4.81
C VAL A 215 -14.12 -3.25 -4.08
N TYR A 216 -14.27 -2.77 -2.86
CA TYR A 216 -13.17 -2.36 -1.99
C TYR A 216 -13.10 -3.20 -0.69
N LEU A 217 -14.13 -4.03 -0.42
CA LEU A 217 -14.27 -4.84 0.78
C LEU A 217 -14.22 -3.99 2.07
N THR A 218 -13.27 -4.29 2.94
CA THR A 218 -12.90 -3.48 4.12
C THR A 218 -11.44 -2.98 4.00
N LEU A 219 -10.87 -2.95 2.78
CA LEU A 219 -9.43 -2.85 2.56
C LEU A 219 -8.94 -1.45 2.16
N PHE A 220 -9.77 -0.41 2.29
CA PHE A 220 -9.43 0.98 2.01
C PHE A 220 -9.35 1.33 0.52
N ASN A 221 -8.83 0.46 -0.34
CA ASN A 221 -8.63 0.76 -1.76
C ASN A 221 -8.88 -0.50 -2.61
N PRO A 222 -9.58 -0.40 -3.76
CA PRO A 222 -9.77 -1.51 -4.69
C PRO A 222 -8.46 -2.21 -5.12
N ASN A 223 -7.34 -1.49 -5.20
CA ASN A 223 -6.04 -2.09 -5.52
C ASN A 223 -5.57 -3.08 -4.44
N TYR A 224 -5.89 -2.84 -3.17
CA TYR A 224 -5.54 -3.76 -2.06
C TYR A 224 -6.40 -5.02 -2.07
N VAL A 225 -7.61 -4.96 -2.65
CA VAL A 225 -8.38 -6.18 -2.94
C VAL A 225 -7.58 -7.09 -3.87
N GLY A 226 -6.92 -6.53 -4.88
CA GLY A 226 -6.01 -7.29 -5.75
C GLY A 226 -4.90 -8.00 -4.98
N SER A 227 -4.24 -7.31 -4.07
CA SER A 227 -3.18 -7.89 -3.22
C SER A 227 -3.72 -8.98 -2.29
N TYR A 228 -4.88 -8.76 -1.67
CA TYR A 228 -5.57 -9.74 -0.83
C TYR A 228 -5.95 -10.99 -1.59
N VAL A 229 -6.51 -10.84 -2.79
CA VAL A 229 -6.93 -11.96 -3.62
C VAL A 229 -5.71 -12.71 -4.18
N ALA A 230 -4.65 -12.02 -4.62
CA ALA A 230 -3.41 -12.64 -5.07
C ALA A 230 -2.75 -13.48 -3.95
N LEU A 231 -2.87 -13.03 -2.70
CA LEU A 231 -2.36 -13.74 -1.53
C LEU A 231 -3.15 -15.01 -1.22
N LEU A 232 -4.50 -14.95 -1.25
CA LEU A 232 -5.34 -16.02 -0.73
C LEU A 232 -5.85 -17.03 -1.77
N SER A 233 -6.10 -16.57 -3.00
CA SER A 233 -6.73 -17.43 -4.01
C SER A 233 -5.88 -18.66 -4.37
N PRO A 234 -4.53 -18.60 -4.52
CA PRO A 234 -3.72 -19.79 -4.79
C PRO A 234 -3.77 -20.81 -3.64
N LEU A 235 -3.83 -20.31 -2.40
CA LEU A 235 -3.96 -21.18 -1.22
C LEU A 235 -5.29 -21.93 -1.25
N PHE A 236 -6.42 -21.26 -1.37
CA PHE A 236 -7.73 -21.92 -1.41
C PHE A 236 -7.88 -22.85 -2.60
N MET A 237 -7.35 -22.47 -3.77
CA MET A 237 -7.33 -23.32 -4.94
C MET A 237 -6.60 -24.65 -4.68
N ILE A 238 -5.39 -24.61 -4.13
CA ILE A 238 -4.62 -25.84 -3.89
C ILE A 238 -5.21 -26.68 -2.77
N MET A 239 -5.87 -26.07 -1.79
CA MET A 239 -6.52 -26.78 -0.68
C MET A 239 -7.74 -27.60 -1.12
N ILE A 240 -8.33 -27.35 -2.29
CA ILE A 240 -9.35 -28.22 -2.89
C ILE A 240 -8.81 -29.66 -3.06
N PHE A 241 -7.53 -29.79 -3.42
CA PHE A 241 -6.89 -31.09 -3.63
C PHE A 241 -6.42 -31.76 -2.33
N SER A 242 -6.15 -30.95 -1.31
CA SER A 242 -5.74 -31.46 0.02
C SER A 242 -6.92 -31.96 0.85
N ALA A 243 -8.12 -31.45 0.62
CA ALA A 243 -9.31 -31.80 1.40
C ALA A 243 -9.81 -33.22 1.07
N ASN A 244 -10.12 -34.01 2.10
CA ASN A 244 -10.69 -35.37 1.94
C ASN A 244 -12.21 -35.36 1.81
N LYS A 245 -12.90 -34.42 2.49
CA LYS A 245 -14.36 -34.34 2.54
C LYS A 245 -14.87 -33.40 1.43
N ILE A 246 -15.91 -33.87 0.71
CA ILE A 246 -16.45 -33.15 -0.43
C ILE A 246 -16.96 -31.73 -0.08
N TYR A 247 -17.62 -31.58 1.07
CA TYR A 247 -18.11 -30.26 1.49
C TYR A 247 -16.99 -29.26 1.75
N ILE A 248 -15.80 -29.71 2.24
CA ILE A 248 -14.63 -28.84 2.42
C ILE A 248 -14.07 -28.41 1.05
N LYS A 249 -14.05 -29.34 0.07
CA LYS A 249 -13.66 -28.99 -1.31
C LYS A 249 -14.58 -27.93 -1.90
N ILE A 250 -15.88 -28.06 -1.69
CA ILE A 250 -16.88 -27.09 -2.15
C ILE A 250 -16.65 -25.73 -1.49
N ILE A 251 -16.40 -25.66 -0.18
CA ILE A 251 -16.10 -24.41 0.53
C ILE A 251 -14.88 -23.72 -0.10
N TYR A 252 -13.77 -24.43 -0.30
CA TYR A 252 -12.57 -23.86 -0.90
C TYR A 252 -12.78 -23.44 -2.35
N ALA A 253 -13.58 -24.17 -3.13
CA ALA A 253 -13.92 -23.82 -4.49
C ALA A 253 -14.78 -22.53 -4.54
N VAL A 254 -15.78 -22.42 -3.67
CA VAL A 254 -16.64 -21.22 -3.56
C VAL A 254 -15.81 -20.01 -3.14
N LEU A 255 -14.89 -20.17 -2.17
CA LEU A 255 -13.99 -19.10 -1.75
C LEU A 255 -13.07 -18.65 -2.89
N TYR A 256 -12.48 -19.60 -3.62
CA TYR A 256 -11.64 -19.27 -4.76
C TYR A 256 -12.41 -18.46 -5.83
N VAL A 257 -13.59 -18.94 -6.22
CA VAL A 257 -14.44 -18.25 -7.21
C VAL A 257 -14.91 -16.89 -6.68
N GLY A 258 -15.32 -16.80 -5.41
CA GLY A 258 -15.76 -15.56 -4.79
C GLY A 258 -14.65 -14.52 -4.69
N LEU A 259 -13.41 -14.94 -4.39
CA LEU A 259 -12.24 -14.06 -4.40
C LEU A 259 -11.92 -13.55 -5.81
N LEU A 260 -12.00 -14.42 -6.83
CA LEU A 260 -11.85 -13.97 -8.21
C LEU A 260 -12.93 -12.98 -8.62
N PHE A 261 -14.19 -13.20 -8.18
CA PHE A 261 -15.27 -12.24 -8.40
C PHE A 261 -14.97 -10.88 -7.75
N ALA A 262 -14.47 -10.87 -6.50
CA ALA A 262 -14.05 -9.64 -5.83
C ALA A 262 -12.90 -8.94 -6.57
N LEU A 263 -11.94 -9.69 -7.11
CA LEU A 263 -10.87 -9.12 -7.95
C LEU A 263 -11.43 -8.44 -9.19
N PHE A 264 -12.34 -9.09 -9.89
CA PHE A 264 -12.97 -8.51 -11.07
C PHE A 264 -13.74 -7.24 -10.72
N GLY A 265 -14.54 -7.26 -9.65
CA GLY A 265 -15.28 -6.10 -9.19
C GLY A 265 -14.40 -4.94 -8.69
N SER A 266 -13.18 -5.24 -8.23
CA SER A 266 -12.22 -4.19 -7.83
C SER A 266 -11.50 -3.55 -9.01
N GLY A 267 -11.39 -4.22 -10.16
CA GLY A 267 -10.62 -3.76 -11.31
C GLY A 267 -9.11 -3.64 -11.06
N SER A 268 -8.58 -4.29 -10.03
CA SER A 268 -7.16 -4.21 -9.64
C SER A 268 -6.25 -4.89 -10.65
N ARG A 269 -5.51 -4.11 -11.41
CA ARG A 269 -4.56 -4.57 -12.44
C ARG A 269 -3.40 -5.37 -11.85
N SER A 270 -2.84 -4.88 -10.75
CA SER A 270 -1.77 -5.58 -10.00
C SER A 270 -2.23 -6.95 -9.50
N GLY A 271 -3.49 -7.07 -9.06
CA GLY A 271 -4.08 -8.32 -8.61
C GLY A 271 -4.15 -9.38 -9.72
N PHE A 272 -4.52 -9.00 -10.95
CA PHE A 272 -4.51 -9.93 -12.09
C PHE A 272 -3.10 -10.44 -12.42
N ILE A 273 -2.11 -9.55 -12.43
CA ILE A 273 -0.70 -9.92 -12.63
C ILE A 273 -0.23 -10.83 -11.49
N GLY A 274 -0.54 -10.45 -10.25
CA GLY A 274 -0.18 -11.22 -9.05
C GLY A 274 -0.73 -12.65 -9.07
N ILE A 275 -2.02 -12.83 -9.41
CA ILE A 275 -2.62 -14.16 -9.56
C ILE A 275 -1.96 -14.93 -10.71
N GLY A 276 -1.75 -14.33 -11.86
CA GLY A 276 -1.08 -14.98 -12.99
C GLY A 276 0.28 -15.55 -12.59
N MET A 277 1.09 -14.75 -11.90
CA MET A 277 2.41 -15.17 -11.41
C MET A 277 2.32 -16.22 -10.30
N SER A 278 1.34 -16.13 -9.41
CA SER A 278 1.06 -17.17 -8.40
C SER A 278 0.72 -18.52 -9.05
N LEU A 279 -0.11 -18.52 -10.09
CA LEU A 279 -0.47 -19.74 -10.81
C LEU A 279 0.74 -20.35 -11.53
N LEU A 280 1.60 -19.52 -12.14
CA LEU A 280 2.85 -19.99 -12.74
C LEU A 280 3.75 -20.65 -11.67
N LEU A 281 3.87 -20.07 -10.49
CA LEU A 281 4.64 -20.68 -9.41
C LEU A 281 4.00 -22.01 -8.95
N LEU A 282 2.67 -22.09 -8.84
CA LEU A 282 1.99 -23.35 -8.51
C LEU A 282 2.27 -24.43 -9.55
N LEU A 283 2.29 -24.07 -10.85
CA LEU A 283 2.66 -25.02 -11.91
C LEU A 283 4.07 -25.56 -11.69
N VAL A 284 5.02 -24.73 -11.29
CA VAL A 284 6.40 -25.16 -10.95
C VAL A 284 6.41 -26.06 -9.71
N LEU A 285 5.75 -25.65 -8.62
CA LEU A 285 5.72 -26.40 -7.36
C LEU A 285 5.10 -27.79 -7.48
N PHE A 286 4.10 -27.91 -8.36
CA PHE A 286 3.35 -29.16 -8.56
C PHE A 286 3.51 -29.75 -9.98
N ALA A 287 4.62 -29.43 -10.68
CA ALA A 287 4.90 -29.85 -12.04
C ALA A 287 4.83 -31.35 -12.29
N LYS A 288 5.14 -32.17 -11.26
CA LYS A 288 5.08 -33.64 -11.34
C LYS A 288 3.66 -34.21 -11.29
N LYS A 289 2.64 -33.37 -11.10
CA LYS A 289 1.24 -33.81 -11.07
C LYS A 289 0.69 -34.04 -12.47
N SER A 290 -0.17 -35.07 -12.60
CA SER A 290 -0.81 -35.42 -13.87
C SER A 290 -1.78 -34.35 -14.34
N ILE A 291 -2.14 -34.37 -15.62
CA ILE A 291 -3.16 -33.48 -16.21
C ILE A 291 -4.51 -33.60 -15.48
N LYS A 292 -4.86 -34.79 -14.95
CA LYS A 292 -6.07 -35.01 -14.16
C LYS A 292 -6.11 -34.16 -12.89
N PHE A 293 -4.95 -33.80 -12.33
CA PHE A 293 -4.85 -32.87 -11.21
C PHE A 293 -5.16 -31.43 -11.66
N TRP A 294 -4.69 -31.03 -12.86
CA TRP A 294 -4.87 -29.66 -13.36
C TRP A 294 -6.23 -29.43 -14.04
N ALA A 295 -6.93 -30.48 -14.49
CA ALA A 295 -8.21 -30.35 -15.19
C ALA A 295 -9.27 -29.55 -14.39
N PRO A 296 -9.49 -29.76 -13.07
CA PRO A 296 -10.41 -28.92 -12.29
C PRO A 296 -9.95 -27.47 -12.19
N VAL A 297 -8.64 -27.21 -12.09
CA VAL A 297 -8.10 -25.85 -12.06
C VAL A 297 -8.40 -25.13 -13.35
N ILE A 298 -8.17 -25.78 -14.49
CA ILE A 298 -8.47 -25.24 -15.81
C ILE A 298 -9.98 -25.00 -15.96
N ALA A 299 -10.81 -25.95 -15.54
CA ALA A 299 -12.27 -25.81 -15.58
C ALA A 299 -12.75 -24.60 -14.74
N ILE A 300 -12.23 -24.44 -13.53
CA ILE A 300 -12.56 -23.29 -12.67
C ILE A 300 -12.08 -21.98 -13.32
N ALA A 301 -10.89 -21.95 -13.92
CA ALA A 301 -10.39 -20.78 -14.62
C ALA A 301 -11.29 -20.39 -15.80
N VAL A 302 -11.74 -21.36 -16.58
CA VAL A 302 -12.68 -21.15 -17.72
C VAL A 302 -14.02 -20.61 -17.20
N ILE A 303 -14.57 -21.21 -16.13
CA ILE A 303 -15.81 -20.72 -15.50
C ILE A 303 -15.65 -19.29 -14.99
N SER A 304 -14.51 -18.97 -14.36
CA SER A 304 -14.21 -17.63 -13.86
C SER A 304 -14.12 -16.60 -14.98
N ILE A 305 -13.49 -16.96 -16.11
CA ILE A 305 -13.43 -16.10 -17.30
C ILE A 305 -14.84 -15.90 -17.88
N GLY A 306 -15.66 -16.94 -17.95
CA GLY A 306 -17.03 -16.85 -18.41
C GLY A 306 -17.91 -15.95 -17.51
N ALA A 307 -17.81 -16.13 -16.21
CA ALA A 307 -18.49 -15.29 -15.24
C ALA A 307 -18.04 -13.81 -15.31
N PHE A 308 -16.75 -13.58 -15.53
CA PHE A 308 -16.20 -12.24 -15.73
C PHE A 308 -16.71 -11.60 -17.03
N THR A 309 -16.71 -12.33 -18.12
CA THR A 309 -17.25 -11.83 -19.41
C THR A 309 -18.73 -11.47 -19.27
N PHE A 310 -19.50 -12.30 -18.54
CA PHE A 310 -20.90 -12.00 -18.23
C PHE A 310 -21.03 -10.73 -17.38
N TYR A 311 -20.21 -10.59 -16.32
CA TYR A 311 -20.17 -9.40 -15.48
C TYR A 311 -19.86 -8.12 -16.27
N LEU A 312 -18.84 -8.15 -17.14
CA LEU A 312 -18.48 -7.02 -18.00
C LEU A 312 -19.65 -6.59 -18.88
N LYS A 313 -20.35 -7.59 -19.47
CA LYS A 313 -21.52 -7.32 -20.32
C LYS A 313 -22.70 -6.77 -19.54
N TYR A 314 -22.89 -7.24 -18.31
CA TYR A 314 -24.00 -6.79 -17.44
C TYR A 314 -23.79 -5.38 -16.91
N THR A 315 -22.56 -5.02 -16.53
CA THR A 315 -22.24 -3.72 -15.91
C THR A 315 -21.82 -2.65 -16.91
N ASN A 316 -21.74 -2.96 -18.21
CA ASN A 316 -21.15 -2.08 -19.24
C ASN A 316 -19.77 -1.52 -18.82
N SER A 317 -19.01 -2.31 -18.10
CA SER A 317 -17.75 -1.88 -17.47
C SER A 317 -16.63 -1.68 -18.49
N ASN A 318 -15.96 -0.53 -18.44
CA ASN A 318 -14.78 -0.21 -19.27
C ASN A 318 -13.48 -0.85 -18.71
N ILE A 319 -13.58 -1.93 -17.92
CA ILE A 319 -12.41 -2.59 -17.30
C ILE A 319 -11.41 -3.06 -18.37
N VAL A 320 -11.92 -3.56 -19.50
CA VAL A 320 -11.04 -4.02 -20.62
C VAL A 320 -10.26 -2.86 -21.21
N ASP A 321 -10.90 -1.71 -21.41
CA ASP A 321 -10.23 -0.53 -21.98
C ASP A 321 -9.24 0.06 -20.99
N ARG A 322 -9.60 0.11 -19.69
CA ARG A 322 -8.66 0.45 -18.61
C ARG A 322 -7.48 -0.50 -18.53
N PHE A 323 -7.69 -1.79 -18.78
CA PHE A 323 -6.60 -2.77 -18.81
C PHE A 323 -5.69 -2.58 -20.03
N LYS A 324 -6.26 -2.27 -21.20
CA LYS A 324 -5.49 -1.90 -22.40
C LYS A 324 -4.68 -0.63 -22.19
N GLU A 325 -5.29 0.42 -21.63
CA GLU A 325 -4.61 1.67 -21.28
C GLU A 325 -3.45 1.44 -20.28
N ALA A 326 -3.61 0.48 -19.36
CA ALA A 326 -2.54 0.16 -18.40
C ALA A 326 -1.39 -0.65 -19.00
N LEU A 327 -1.70 -1.48 -19.98
CA LEU A 327 -0.71 -2.25 -20.74
C LEU A 327 -0.13 -1.45 -21.91
N ASP A 328 -0.74 -0.32 -22.22
CA ASP A 328 -0.20 0.59 -23.22
C ASP A 328 1.05 1.28 -22.65
N LEU A 329 2.19 0.68 -22.93
CA LEU A 329 3.51 1.21 -22.61
C LEU A 329 3.94 2.29 -23.62
N SER A 330 3.14 2.52 -24.66
CA SER A 330 3.34 3.60 -25.64
C SER A 330 2.86 4.94 -25.09
N THR A 331 3.29 5.29 -23.87
CA THR A 331 3.07 6.66 -23.38
C THR A 331 3.87 7.60 -24.27
N THR A 332 3.15 8.46 -24.97
CA THR A 332 3.78 9.58 -25.72
C THR A 332 4.62 10.37 -24.72
N GLU A 333 5.85 10.63 -25.11
CA GLU A 333 6.73 11.52 -24.34
C GLU A 333 6.03 12.86 -24.19
N VAL A 334 5.80 13.28 -22.95
CA VAL A 334 5.12 14.55 -22.67
C VAL A 334 6.17 15.61 -22.43
N THR A 335 6.17 16.65 -23.26
CA THR A 335 7.00 17.82 -23.08
C THR A 335 6.14 18.99 -22.63
N PHE A 336 6.57 19.67 -21.59
CA PHE A 336 5.89 20.85 -21.06
C PHE A 336 6.67 22.10 -21.47
N PRO A 337 6.00 23.16 -21.95
CA PRO A 337 6.68 24.41 -22.30
C PRO A 337 7.35 25.05 -21.08
N LEU A 338 6.67 25.10 -19.94
CA LEU A 338 7.21 25.56 -18.66
C LEU A 338 7.85 24.37 -17.93
N THR A 339 9.16 24.42 -17.72
CA THR A 339 9.95 23.31 -17.17
C THR A 339 10.54 23.62 -15.81
N ARG A 340 10.66 24.91 -15.43
CA ARG A 340 11.25 25.34 -14.16
C ARG A 340 10.66 26.63 -13.67
N ILE A 341 10.50 26.79 -12.36
CA ILE A 341 10.14 28.02 -11.66
C ILE A 341 11.15 28.24 -10.55
N GLU A 342 11.74 29.43 -10.46
CA GLU A 342 12.56 29.83 -9.33
C GLU A 342 11.99 31.10 -8.70
N THR A 343 11.92 31.11 -7.37
CA THR A 343 11.49 32.28 -6.59
C THR A 343 12.68 32.79 -5.80
N ASN A 344 13.28 33.84 -6.30
CA ASN A 344 14.48 34.48 -5.73
C ASN A 344 14.10 35.70 -4.87
N ASP A 345 15.09 36.39 -4.36
CA ASP A 345 14.87 37.65 -3.62
C ASP A 345 14.50 38.79 -4.56
N ASP A 346 15.11 38.86 -5.75
CA ASP A 346 14.94 39.96 -6.67
C ASP A 346 13.93 39.69 -7.80
N ASP A 347 13.66 38.41 -8.14
CA ASP A 347 12.82 38.06 -9.28
C ASP A 347 12.16 36.68 -9.14
N VAL A 348 11.21 36.42 -10.04
CA VAL A 348 10.72 35.08 -10.36
C VAL A 348 11.24 34.70 -11.73
N VAL A 349 11.94 33.56 -11.82
CA VAL A 349 12.47 33.05 -13.09
C VAL A 349 11.63 31.90 -13.59
N LEU A 350 11.16 31.99 -14.83
CA LEU A 350 10.40 30.95 -15.53
C LEU A 350 11.23 30.42 -16.70
N THR A 351 11.54 29.11 -16.70
CA THR A 351 12.16 28.48 -17.88
C THR A 351 11.09 28.00 -18.85
N TRP A 352 10.89 28.77 -19.92
CA TRP A 352 9.88 28.53 -20.95
C TRP A 352 10.51 28.11 -22.26
N LYS A 353 10.19 26.92 -22.77
CA LYS A 353 10.77 26.40 -24.03
C LYS A 353 12.31 26.48 -24.07
N GLY A 354 12.96 26.33 -22.91
CA GLY A 354 14.42 26.38 -22.76
C GLY A 354 15.02 27.77 -22.60
N ASN A 355 14.22 28.86 -22.60
CA ASN A 355 14.66 30.23 -22.33
C ASN A 355 14.19 30.67 -20.95
N ASN A 356 14.99 31.46 -20.24
CA ASN A 356 14.61 32.00 -18.95
C ASN A 356 13.98 33.38 -19.09
N LEU A 357 12.85 33.59 -18.44
CA LEU A 357 12.13 34.83 -18.30
C LEU A 357 12.20 35.28 -16.84
N HIS A 358 12.81 36.41 -16.59
CA HIS A 358 12.94 37.04 -15.29
C HIS A 358 11.80 38.04 -15.08
N LEU A 359 11.00 37.86 -14.04
CA LEU A 359 9.84 38.68 -13.72
C LEU A 359 10.08 39.43 -12.41
N GLN A 360 9.99 40.76 -12.46
CA GLN A 360 10.01 41.63 -11.29
C GLN A 360 8.66 42.31 -11.17
N PHE A 361 8.13 42.43 -9.98
CA PHE A 361 6.83 43.02 -9.70
C PHE A 361 6.94 44.08 -8.61
N GLU A 362 6.50 45.29 -8.91
CA GLU A 362 6.40 46.38 -7.96
C GLU A 362 4.93 46.58 -7.56
N ALA A 363 4.61 46.24 -6.32
CA ALA A 363 3.23 46.24 -5.85
C ALA A 363 2.63 47.64 -5.67
N GLU A 364 3.46 48.68 -5.40
CA GLU A 364 2.99 50.04 -5.20
C GLU A 364 2.50 50.67 -6.51
N THR A 365 3.19 50.40 -7.60
CA THR A 365 2.89 50.96 -8.94
C THR A 365 2.15 49.97 -9.84
N LEU A 366 1.99 48.72 -9.41
CA LEU A 366 1.46 47.59 -10.20
C LEU A 366 2.23 47.37 -11.51
N SER A 367 3.52 47.70 -11.51
CA SER A 367 4.37 47.62 -12.71
C SER A 367 5.17 46.30 -12.72
N PHE A 368 5.49 45.84 -13.93
CA PHE A 368 6.27 44.64 -14.16
C PHE A 368 7.54 44.97 -14.96
N GLY A 369 8.66 44.40 -14.52
CA GLY A 369 9.87 44.25 -15.30
C GLY A 369 9.95 42.84 -15.87
N CYS A 370 10.13 42.69 -17.17
CA CYS A 370 10.30 41.44 -17.87
C CYS A 370 11.64 41.43 -18.58
N PHE A 371 12.56 40.52 -18.23
CA PHE A 371 13.93 40.51 -18.75
C PHE A 371 14.32 39.09 -19.19
N ASP A 372 15.27 39.03 -20.14
CA ASP A 372 15.97 37.78 -20.47
C ASP A 372 17.22 37.57 -19.61
N ASP A 373 17.95 36.45 -19.78
CA ASP A 373 19.19 36.12 -19.03
C ASP A 373 20.30 37.18 -19.17
N SER A 374 20.25 37.99 -20.24
CA SER A 374 21.21 39.09 -20.48
C SER A 374 20.72 40.42 -19.90
N LEU A 375 19.63 40.39 -19.12
CA LEU A 375 18.96 41.59 -18.57
C LEU A 375 18.45 42.58 -19.64
N ASN A 376 18.19 42.10 -20.88
CA ASN A 376 17.49 42.90 -21.87
C ASN A 376 15.98 42.84 -21.61
N GLU A 377 15.31 43.97 -21.76
CA GLU A 377 13.86 44.03 -21.66
C GLU A 377 13.19 43.18 -22.74
N VAL A 378 12.23 42.34 -22.31
CA VAL A 378 11.41 41.53 -23.19
C VAL A 378 10.21 42.35 -23.67
N THR A 379 9.86 42.28 -24.96
CA THR A 379 8.74 43.01 -25.51
C THR A 379 7.40 42.52 -24.98
N VAL A 380 6.58 43.46 -24.54
CA VAL A 380 5.26 43.20 -23.96
C VAL A 380 4.20 44.11 -24.55
N ASP A 381 2.96 43.65 -24.60
CA ASP A 381 1.77 44.45 -24.89
C ASP A 381 0.92 44.56 -23.61
N VAL A 382 0.48 45.78 -23.28
CA VAL A 382 -0.22 46.08 -22.03
C VAL A 382 -1.67 46.43 -22.32
N ASP A 383 -2.59 45.58 -21.91
CA ASP A 383 -4.02 45.88 -21.89
C ASP A 383 -4.38 46.56 -20.56
N TYR A 384 -4.54 47.87 -20.58
CA TYR A 384 -4.88 48.65 -19.39
C TYR A 384 -6.30 48.42 -18.89
N ASP A 385 -7.26 48.04 -19.76
CA ASP A 385 -8.63 47.77 -19.38
C ASP A 385 -8.75 46.43 -18.66
N ALA A 386 -8.03 45.42 -19.15
CA ALA A 386 -7.97 44.07 -18.52
C ALA A 386 -6.88 43.98 -17.45
N THR A 387 -6.06 44.98 -17.26
CA THR A 387 -4.87 44.98 -16.38
C THR A 387 -3.98 43.75 -16.62
N THR A 388 -3.81 43.38 -17.89
CA THR A 388 -3.06 42.19 -18.29
C THR A 388 -1.89 42.57 -19.19
N ILE A 389 -0.74 41.97 -18.95
CA ILE A 389 0.46 42.10 -19.76
C ILE A 389 0.61 40.80 -20.57
N THR A 390 0.67 40.91 -21.87
CA THR A 390 0.95 39.81 -22.79
C THR A 390 2.38 39.93 -23.30
N ILE A 391 3.16 38.86 -23.18
CA ILE A 391 4.51 38.85 -23.72
C ILE A 391 4.44 38.59 -25.21
N THR A 392 5.02 39.53 -25.99
CA THR A 392 5.02 39.51 -27.46
C THR A 392 6.33 39.01 -28.07
N ASP A 393 7.35 38.78 -27.24
CA ASP A 393 8.61 38.14 -27.66
C ASP A 393 8.38 36.69 -28.05
N GLU A 394 8.79 36.27 -29.25
CA GLU A 394 8.59 34.94 -29.82
C GLU A 394 9.12 33.81 -28.91
N ARG A 395 10.18 34.08 -28.12
CA ARG A 395 10.76 33.12 -27.18
C ARG A 395 9.81 32.75 -26.05
N PHE A 396 8.93 33.65 -25.66
CA PHE A 396 8.03 33.55 -24.50
C PHE A 396 6.55 33.66 -24.88
N GLU A 397 6.22 33.51 -26.14
CA GLU A 397 4.86 33.59 -26.65
C GLU A 397 3.92 32.65 -25.89
N GLY A 398 2.75 33.17 -25.53
CA GLY A 398 1.71 32.43 -24.78
C GLY A 398 1.75 32.67 -23.28
N ILE A 399 2.65 33.51 -22.77
CA ILE A 399 2.68 33.91 -21.37
C ILE A 399 1.92 35.25 -21.21
N THR A 400 0.99 35.25 -20.23
CA THR A 400 0.32 36.48 -19.79
C THR A 400 0.48 36.67 -18.30
N ILE A 401 0.53 37.92 -17.84
CA ILE A 401 0.77 38.30 -16.45
C ILE A 401 -0.28 39.30 -16.02
N ARG A 402 -0.80 39.19 -14.81
CA ARG A 402 -1.70 40.18 -14.23
C ARG A 402 -1.52 40.34 -12.73
N PRO A 403 -1.67 41.53 -12.15
CA PRO A 403 -1.74 41.70 -10.71
C PRO A 403 -3.05 41.10 -10.16
N ILE A 404 -3.00 40.52 -8.97
CA ILE A 404 -4.17 39.96 -8.29
C ILE A 404 -4.10 40.26 -6.79
N TYR A 405 -5.26 40.30 -6.14
CA TYR A 405 -5.35 40.30 -4.69
C TYR A 405 -5.36 38.84 -4.16
N LEU A 406 -4.55 38.58 -3.15
CA LEU A 406 -4.40 37.24 -2.56
C LEU A 406 -5.35 36.98 -1.39
N ASP A 407 -5.91 38.04 -0.82
CA ASP A 407 -6.84 38.01 0.31
C ASP A 407 -8.17 38.70 -0.02
N SER A 408 -9.23 38.34 0.72
CA SER A 408 -10.57 38.93 0.56
C SER A 408 -10.63 40.42 0.95
N GLU A 409 -9.73 40.85 1.82
CA GLU A 409 -9.62 42.24 2.30
C GLU A 409 -8.85 43.17 1.32
N ARG A 410 -8.26 42.57 0.30
CA ARG A 410 -7.44 43.28 -0.73
C ARG A 410 -6.24 44.03 -0.15
N THR A 411 -5.62 43.44 0.87
CA THR A 411 -4.45 43.99 1.55
C THR A 411 -3.13 43.46 1.02
N VAL A 412 -3.16 42.20 0.48
CA VAL A 412 -1.97 41.55 -0.09
C VAL A 412 -2.11 41.48 -1.60
N ILE A 413 -1.15 42.09 -2.30
CA ILE A 413 -1.11 42.09 -3.75
C ILE A 413 -0.03 41.10 -4.20
N GLY A 414 -0.39 40.20 -5.10
CA GLY A 414 0.52 39.35 -5.85
C GLY A 414 0.28 39.46 -7.35
N PHE A 415 0.81 38.53 -8.09
CA PHE A 415 0.59 38.46 -9.53
C PHE A 415 0.39 37.00 -9.99
N GLU A 416 -0.42 36.87 -10.99
CA GLU A 416 -0.71 35.60 -11.65
C GLU A 416 0.02 35.56 -13.00
N VAL A 417 0.71 34.47 -13.27
CA VAL A 417 1.30 34.15 -14.56
C VAL A 417 0.53 33.00 -15.18
N ASN A 418 -0.06 33.20 -16.34
CA ASN A 418 -0.63 32.15 -17.16
C ASN A 418 0.39 31.69 -18.20
N ALA A 419 0.94 30.49 -17.99
CA ALA A 419 1.96 29.87 -18.82
C ALA A 419 1.69 28.36 -18.89
N SER A 420 0.80 27.91 -19.80
CA SER A 420 0.27 26.53 -19.83
C SER A 420 -0.46 26.10 -18.53
N GLY A 421 -0.86 27.07 -17.74
CA GLY A 421 -1.53 26.94 -16.45
C GLY A 421 -1.34 28.22 -15.64
N SER A 422 -2.15 28.41 -14.60
CA SER A 422 -2.07 29.58 -13.72
C SER A 422 -1.11 29.30 -12.57
N TYR A 423 -0.17 30.23 -12.33
CA TYR A 423 0.81 30.22 -11.25
C TYR A 423 0.79 31.58 -10.56
N VAL A 424 0.68 31.60 -9.25
CA VAL A 424 0.53 32.81 -8.46
C VAL A 424 1.77 33.06 -7.62
N PHE A 425 2.23 34.30 -7.61
CA PHE A 425 3.41 34.71 -6.87
C PHE A 425 3.13 35.98 -6.05
N ALA A 426 3.88 36.15 -4.98
CA ALA A 426 3.88 37.37 -4.18
C ALA A 426 5.28 37.69 -3.68
N ARG A 427 5.54 38.97 -3.46
CA ARG A 427 6.74 39.44 -2.78
C ARG A 427 6.43 39.66 -1.29
N TYR A 428 7.23 39.06 -0.42
CA TYR A 428 7.09 39.18 1.02
C TYR A 428 8.48 39.23 1.67
N ASN A 429 8.74 40.19 2.56
CA ASN A 429 10.04 40.39 3.20
C ASN A 429 11.22 40.34 2.21
N ASP A 430 11.12 41.13 1.14
CA ASP A 430 12.12 41.28 0.10
C ASP A 430 12.47 40.00 -0.69
N SER A 431 11.61 39.01 -0.66
CA SER A 431 11.76 37.77 -1.41
C SER A 431 10.47 37.42 -2.14
N TYR A 432 10.59 36.75 -3.30
CA TYR A 432 9.44 36.18 -4.00
C TYR A 432 9.10 34.78 -3.48
N TYR A 433 7.80 34.51 -3.45
CA TYR A 433 7.22 33.24 -3.03
C TYR A 433 6.16 32.80 -4.03
N PHE A 434 6.00 31.50 -4.17
CA PHE A 434 4.85 30.89 -4.81
C PHE A 434 3.67 30.94 -3.84
N PHE A 435 2.50 31.39 -4.30
CA PHE A 435 1.27 31.34 -3.51
C PHE A 435 0.53 30.04 -3.86
N SER A 436 0.59 29.10 -2.94
CA SER A 436 0.01 27.78 -3.14
C SER A 436 -1.52 27.82 -3.12
N ARG A 437 -2.16 26.82 -3.71
CA ARG A 437 -3.62 26.64 -3.64
C ARG A 437 -4.13 26.48 -2.21
N TYR A 438 -3.26 26.21 -1.26
CA TYR A 438 -3.58 26.09 0.17
C TYR A 438 -3.52 27.45 0.90
N GLY A 439 -3.37 28.55 0.17
CA GLY A 439 -3.31 29.89 0.74
C GLY A 439 -2.01 30.21 1.48
N LYS A 440 -0.91 29.52 1.15
CA LYS A 440 0.39 29.68 1.79
C LYS A 440 1.43 30.25 0.84
N LEU A 441 2.28 31.13 1.36
CA LEU A 441 3.49 31.61 0.66
C LEU A 441 4.62 30.59 0.88
N VAL A 442 5.10 30.01 -0.20
CA VAL A 442 6.05 28.88 -0.17
C VAL A 442 7.20 29.12 -1.13
N LYS A 443 8.41 28.78 -0.76
CA LYS A 443 9.52 28.70 -1.74
C LYS A 443 9.28 27.48 -2.63
N HIS A 444 9.16 27.71 -3.93
CA HIS A 444 9.01 26.65 -4.91
C HIS A 444 10.30 25.81 -5.00
N VAL A 445 10.17 24.51 -5.03
CA VAL A 445 11.31 23.57 -5.15
C VAL A 445 11.28 22.91 -6.52
N ASN A 446 12.40 22.94 -7.22
CA ASN A 446 12.60 22.13 -8.43
C ASN A 446 13.32 20.84 -8.04
N ALA A 447 12.56 19.80 -7.71
CA ALA A 447 13.12 18.56 -7.21
C ALA A 447 13.77 17.71 -8.31
N GLU A 448 14.85 17.01 -7.95
CA GLU A 448 15.49 16.03 -8.84
C GLU A 448 14.47 14.97 -9.29
N ALA A 449 14.60 14.50 -10.51
CA ALA A 449 13.73 13.49 -11.07
C ALA A 449 14.49 12.55 -12.01
N THR A 450 14.07 11.30 -12.06
CA THR A 450 14.62 10.31 -13.01
C THR A 450 14.14 10.64 -14.41
N PRO A 451 15.03 10.93 -15.40
CA PRO A 451 14.64 11.54 -16.68
C PRO A 451 13.61 10.73 -17.47
N TRP A 452 13.82 9.41 -17.62
CA TRP A 452 12.89 8.58 -18.40
C TRP A 452 11.47 8.55 -17.80
N LEU A 453 11.37 8.43 -16.49
CA LEU A 453 10.07 8.42 -15.79
C LEU A 453 9.39 9.79 -15.81
N SER A 454 10.17 10.87 -15.75
CA SER A 454 9.65 12.25 -15.91
C SER A 454 9.06 12.48 -17.28
N ALA A 455 9.67 11.93 -18.34
CA ALA A 455 9.14 12.00 -19.70
C ALA A 455 7.87 11.13 -19.89
N HIS A 456 7.62 10.18 -18.97
CA HIS A 456 6.48 9.26 -19.02
C HIS A 456 5.65 9.31 -17.73
N PRO A 457 5.09 10.45 -17.33
CA PRO A 457 4.39 10.62 -16.06
C PRO A 457 3.17 9.70 -15.93
N GLY A 458 2.53 9.34 -17.04
CA GLY A 458 1.38 8.43 -17.11
C GLY A 458 1.71 6.94 -16.92
N PHE A 459 3.01 6.56 -16.90
CA PHE A 459 3.43 5.16 -16.80
C PHE A 459 2.78 4.44 -15.61
N LEU A 460 2.29 3.22 -15.84
CA LEU A 460 1.59 2.39 -14.86
C LEU A 460 0.47 3.13 -14.09
N GLY A 461 -0.34 3.91 -14.80
CA GLY A 461 -1.46 4.63 -14.20
C GLY A 461 -1.03 5.81 -13.34
N LYS A 462 -0.21 6.68 -13.91
CA LYS A 462 0.37 7.91 -13.34
C LYS A 462 1.47 7.68 -12.27
N ARG A 463 1.92 6.44 -12.04
CA ARG A 463 3.01 6.17 -11.11
C ARG A 463 4.37 6.65 -11.61
N GLY A 464 4.52 6.83 -12.93
CA GLY A 464 5.75 7.35 -13.53
C GLY A 464 6.24 8.64 -12.88
N PHE A 465 5.34 9.60 -12.64
CA PHE A 465 5.67 10.83 -11.94
C PHE A 465 6.14 10.59 -10.50
N ILE A 466 5.39 9.79 -9.73
CA ILE A 466 5.71 9.52 -8.32
C ILE A 466 7.08 8.82 -8.23
N TRP A 467 7.33 7.81 -9.07
CA TRP A 467 8.61 7.10 -9.08
C TRP A 467 9.76 7.95 -9.59
N ALA A 468 9.51 8.86 -10.56
CA ALA A 468 10.52 9.81 -11.04
C ALA A 468 11.10 10.64 -9.90
N LYS A 469 10.24 11.09 -8.98
CA LYS A 469 10.63 11.89 -7.81
C LYS A 469 11.08 11.05 -6.60
N THR A 470 10.64 9.79 -6.51
CA THR A 470 10.99 8.90 -5.37
C THR A 470 12.36 8.25 -5.53
N LEU A 471 12.73 7.81 -6.75
CA LEU A 471 14.01 7.10 -6.96
C LEU A 471 15.24 7.92 -6.54
N PRO A 472 15.32 9.24 -6.79
CA PRO A 472 16.43 10.04 -6.28
C PRO A 472 16.56 10.03 -4.76
N LEU A 473 15.45 9.93 -4.00
CA LEU A 473 15.46 9.93 -2.53
C LEU A 473 16.21 8.73 -1.94
N LEU A 474 16.33 7.63 -2.69
CA LEU A 474 17.08 6.45 -2.24
C LEU A 474 18.58 6.74 -2.02
N LYS A 475 19.14 7.77 -2.67
CA LYS A 475 20.55 8.16 -2.49
C LYS A 475 20.83 8.62 -1.06
N ASP A 476 19.87 9.32 -0.48
CA ASP A 476 19.97 9.89 0.87
C ASP A 476 19.61 8.85 1.95
N ASN A 477 18.91 7.78 1.55
CA ASN A 477 18.37 6.75 2.41
C ASN A 477 19.08 5.37 2.25
N ILE A 478 20.41 5.35 2.06
CA ILE A 478 21.15 4.10 1.83
C ILE A 478 21.20 3.23 3.09
N PHE A 479 21.59 3.78 4.22
CA PHE A 479 21.77 3.04 5.47
C PHE A 479 20.52 3.11 6.36
N LEU A 480 20.09 4.32 6.66
CA LEU A 480 18.87 4.60 7.44
C LEU A 480 17.90 5.31 6.52
N GLY A 481 16.63 4.95 6.63
CA GLY A 481 15.56 5.68 5.99
C GLY A 481 15.10 6.86 6.83
N SER A 482 14.16 7.62 6.30
CA SER A 482 13.55 8.79 6.96
C SER A 482 12.69 8.43 8.20
N GLY A 483 12.37 7.16 8.38
CA GLY A 483 11.47 6.63 9.39
C GLY A 483 10.22 5.97 8.77
N PRO A 484 9.68 4.90 9.39
CA PRO A 484 8.41 4.32 8.97
C PRO A 484 7.31 5.38 8.90
N ASP A 485 6.50 5.32 7.87
CA ASP A 485 5.34 6.21 7.66
C ASP A 485 5.66 7.70 7.40
N THR A 486 6.91 8.04 7.07
CA THR A 486 7.35 9.43 6.86
C THR A 486 7.48 9.85 5.39
N PHE A 487 7.11 9.00 4.44
CA PHE A 487 7.30 9.25 3.01
C PHE A 487 6.72 10.60 2.53
N VAL A 488 5.60 11.04 3.10
CA VAL A 488 4.95 12.31 2.73
C VAL A 488 5.84 13.53 2.95
N PHE A 489 6.79 13.46 3.90
CA PHE A 489 7.72 14.55 4.21
C PHE A 489 8.94 14.54 3.29
N GLU A 490 9.33 13.35 2.80
CA GLU A 490 10.45 13.16 1.88
C GLU A 490 10.06 13.48 0.44
N PHE A 491 8.81 13.18 0.07
CA PHE A 491 8.32 13.48 -1.27
C PHE A 491 8.29 15.00 -1.47
N PRO A 492 8.82 15.54 -2.61
CA PRO A 492 8.89 16.97 -2.84
C PRO A 492 7.51 17.59 -3.11
N GLY A 493 6.70 17.68 -2.07
CA GLY A 493 5.31 18.17 -2.11
C GLY A 493 5.18 19.65 -2.46
N THR A 494 6.29 20.40 -2.46
CA THR A 494 6.36 21.82 -2.86
C THR A 494 6.90 22.03 -4.27
N ASP A 495 7.14 20.97 -5.05
CA ASP A 495 7.39 21.04 -6.49
C ASP A 495 6.05 21.17 -7.25
N PHE A 496 5.38 22.31 -7.06
CA PHE A 496 4.02 22.54 -7.55
C PHE A 496 3.92 22.48 -9.07
N LEU A 497 4.97 22.88 -9.80
CA LEU A 497 5.03 22.81 -11.25
C LEU A 497 4.94 21.34 -11.72
N SER A 498 5.82 20.48 -11.20
CA SER A 498 5.83 19.06 -11.57
C SER A 498 4.55 18.34 -11.15
N ILE A 499 4.01 18.66 -9.96
CA ILE A 499 2.74 18.13 -9.45
C ILE A 499 1.59 18.47 -10.39
N LYS A 500 1.51 19.75 -10.82
CA LYS A 500 0.46 20.23 -11.72
C LYS A 500 0.58 19.61 -13.11
N ASN A 501 1.78 19.63 -13.69
CA ASN A 501 2.06 19.05 -15.00
C ASN A 501 1.70 17.54 -15.07
N SER A 502 1.83 16.84 -13.94
CA SER A 502 1.52 15.41 -13.84
C SER A 502 0.07 15.11 -13.48
N GLY A 503 -0.78 16.14 -13.31
CA GLY A 503 -2.20 16.00 -12.99
C GLY A 503 -2.48 15.53 -11.57
N TYR A 504 -1.58 15.85 -10.62
CA TYR A 504 -1.73 15.60 -9.19
C TYR A 504 -2.07 16.88 -8.40
N GLU A 505 -2.42 17.97 -9.07
CA GLU A 505 -2.78 19.20 -8.40
C GLU A 505 -3.89 18.99 -7.38
N GLY A 506 -3.63 19.37 -6.13
CA GLY A 506 -4.55 19.18 -5.01
C GLY A 506 -4.56 17.80 -4.36
N GLN A 507 -3.68 16.92 -4.76
CA GLN A 507 -3.49 15.63 -4.11
C GLN A 507 -2.18 15.63 -3.33
N VAL A 508 -2.24 15.21 -2.07
CA VAL A 508 -1.05 14.98 -1.27
C VAL A 508 -0.56 13.55 -1.51
N ILE A 509 0.69 13.42 -1.94
CA ILE A 509 1.29 12.13 -2.23
C ILE A 509 1.90 11.58 -0.93
N THR A 510 1.16 10.71 -0.26
CA THR A 510 1.53 10.14 1.05
C THR A 510 2.35 8.86 0.94
N LYS A 511 2.51 8.29 -0.26
CA LYS A 511 3.15 6.99 -0.48
C LYS A 511 3.61 6.81 -1.94
N PRO A 512 4.65 5.97 -2.18
CA PRO A 512 5.22 5.80 -3.50
C PRO A 512 4.40 4.89 -4.43
N HIS A 513 3.38 4.19 -3.93
CA HIS A 513 2.66 3.13 -4.64
C HIS A 513 3.58 2.02 -5.18
N ASP A 514 4.59 1.70 -4.39
CA ASP A 514 5.55 0.62 -4.59
C ASP A 514 6.13 0.24 -3.23
N MET A 515 5.89 -0.99 -2.78
CA MET A 515 6.31 -1.48 -1.46
C MET A 515 7.83 -1.45 -1.28
N TYR A 516 8.58 -1.66 -2.36
CA TYR A 516 10.05 -1.71 -2.29
C TYR A 516 10.64 -0.31 -2.16
N LEU A 517 10.11 0.65 -2.92
CA LEU A 517 10.47 2.07 -2.76
C LEU A 517 10.05 2.59 -1.39
N GLN A 518 8.87 2.18 -0.90
CA GLN A 518 8.41 2.50 0.45
C GLN A 518 9.43 2.03 1.52
N ILE A 519 9.83 0.76 1.49
CA ILE A 519 10.81 0.22 2.42
C ILE A 519 12.16 0.94 2.26
N GLY A 520 12.61 1.16 1.01
CA GLY A 520 13.89 1.79 0.72
C GLY A 520 14.00 3.20 1.24
N VAL A 521 12.97 4.04 1.06
CA VAL A 521 12.97 5.43 1.55
C VAL A 521 12.77 5.48 3.06
N GLN A 522 11.79 4.72 3.59
CA GLN A 522 11.40 4.84 4.99
C GLN A 522 12.33 4.12 5.98
N THR A 523 12.93 2.99 5.59
CA THR A 523 13.76 2.19 6.50
C THR A 523 15.17 1.93 5.99
N GLY A 524 15.48 2.39 4.77
CA GLY A 524 16.80 2.32 4.14
C GLY A 524 16.97 1.17 3.15
N ILE A 525 17.91 1.32 2.22
CA ILE A 525 18.24 0.29 1.22
C ILE A 525 18.77 -1.00 1.88
N VAL A 526 19.54 -0.88 2.97
CA VAL A 526 20.00 -2.05 3.74
C VAL A 526 18.80 -2.85 4.27
N SER A 527 17.78 -2.17 4.74
CA SER A 527 16.52 -2.77 5.18
C SER A 527 15.79 -3.48 4.04
N LEU A 528 15.70 -2.85 2.88
CA LEU A 528 15.10 -3.43 1.67
C LEU A 528 15.85 -4.71 1.25
N ILE A 529 17.17 -4.68 1.22
CA ILE A 529 17.98 -5.87 0.89
C ILE A 529 17.73 -6.99 1.90
N ALA A 530 17.65 -6.66 3.19
CA ALA A 530 17.37 -7.63 4.24
C ALA A 530 15.97 -8.25 4.10
N PHE A 531 14.95 -7.43 3.83
CA PHE A 531 13.58 -7.90 3.54
C PHE A 531 13.54 -8.85 2.34
N LEU A 532 14.17 -8.47 1.23
CA LEU A 532 14.23 -9.29 0.01
C LEU A 532 15.01 -10.59 0.23
N ALA A 533 16.13 -10.54 0.99
CA ALA A 533 16.91 -11.73 1.33
C ALA A 533 16.10 -12.71 2.19
N PHE A 534 15.34 -12.22 3.19
CA PHE A 534 14.42 -13.04 3.98
C PHE A 534 13.40 -13.73 3.08
N TYR A 535 12.71 -12.96 2.23
CA TYR A 535 11.67 -13.50 1.37
C TYR A 535 12.24 -14.51 0.35
N PHE A 536 13.38 -14.20 -0.26
CA PHE A 536 14.06 -15.10 -1.18
C PHE A 536 14.44 -16.43 -0.50
N MET A 537 15.04 -16.39 0.70
CA MET A 537 15.36 -17.60 1.46
C MET A 537 14.12 -18.41 1.80
N TYR A 538 13.02 -17.76 2.18
CA TYR A 538 11.73 -18.41 2.41
C TYR A 538 11.21 -19.12 1.15
N LEU A 539 11.13 -18.38 0.04
CA LEU A 539 10.59 -18.88 -1.22
C LEU A 539 11.41 -20.06 -1.76
N VAL A 540 12.74 -19.92 -1.82
CA VAL A 540 13.65 -20.98 -2.25
C VAL A 540 13.52 -22.23 -1.37
N THR A 541 13.35 -22.04 -0.05
CA THR A 541 13.12 -23.16 0.89
C THR A 541 11.84 -23.93 0.56
N CYS A 542 10.74 -23.20 0.26
CA CYS A 542 9.47 -23.82 -0.11
C CYS A 542 9.55 -24.50 -1.48
N ILE A 543 10.19 -23.88 -2.47
CA ILE A 543 10.38 -24.46 -3.82
C ILE A 543 11.18 -25.77 -3.74
N ILE A 544 12.37 -25.74 -3.13
CA ILE A 544 13.23 -26.91 -3.01
C ILE A 544 12.48 -28.05 -2.27
N THR A 545 11.75 -27.70 -1.22
CA THR A 545 10.97 -28.70 -0.47
C THR A 545 9.92 -29.35 -1.36
N SER A 546 9.11 -28.54 -2.05
CA SER A 546 8.03 -29.04 -2.92
C SER A 546 8.57 -29.93 -4.06
N LEU A 547 9.68 -29.52 -4.71
CA LEU A 547 10.28 -30.29 -5.80
C LEU A 547 10.91 -31.61 -5.36
N LYS A 548 11.37 -31.71 -4.10
CA LYS A 548 11.96 -32.92 -3.51
C LYS A 548 10.92 -33.90 -2.94
N MET A 549 9.65 -33.49 -2.82
CA MET A 549 8.57 -34.37 -2.31
C MET A 549 8.35 -35.57 -3.24
N LYS A 550 8.39 -36.78 -2.69
CA LYS A 550 7.98 -37.99 -3.40
C LYS A 550 6.46 -38.06 -3.54
N LYS A 551 5.75 -37.72 -2.44
CA LYS A 551 4.29 -37.65 -2.40
C LYS A 551 3.89 -36.38 -1.66
N HIS A 552 3.03 -35.59 -2.27
CA HIS A 552 2.52 -34.37 -1.63
C HIS A 552 1.54 -34.73 -0.50
N SER A 553 1.82 -34.19 0.68
CA SER A 553 0.98 -34.31 1.89
C SER A 553 0.17 -33.03 2.13
N PHE A 554 -0.66 -33.02 3.16
CA PHE A 554 -1.37 -31.82 3.61
C PHE A 554 -0.42 -30.64 3.81
N TYR A 555 0.70 -30.85 4.49
CA TYR A 555 1.68 -29.80 4.76
C TYR A 555 2.32 -29.26 3.48
N SER A 556 2.59 -30.11 2.50
CA SER A 556 3.16 -29.67 1.23
C SER A 556 2.17 -28.85 0.39
N TYR A 557 0.87 -29.17 0.44
CA TYR A 557 -0.16 -28.36 -0.21
C TYR A 557 -0.30 -26.98 0.47
N VAL A 558 -0.33 -26.94 1.81
CA VAL A 558 -0.38 -25.69 2.56
C VAL A 558 0.83 -24.82 2.26
N SER A 559 2.05 -25.38 2.40
CA SER A 559 3.29 -24.64 2.15
C SER A 559 3.36 -24.12 0.71
N GLY A 560 3.02 -24.95 -0.29
CA GLY A 560 3.02 -24.56 -1.69
C GLY A 560 1.97 -23.50 -2.03
N GLY A 561 0.75 -23.62 -1.48
CA GLY A 561 -0.31 -22.65 -1.67
C GLY A 561 0.03 -21.29 -1.07
N ILE A 562 0.59 -21.27 0.15
CA ILE A 562 1.03 -20.03 0.80
C ILE A 562 2.24 -19.43 0.06
N ALA A 563 3.22 -20.25 -0.36
CA ALA A 563 4.36 -19.75 -1.12
C ALA A 563 3.93 -19.08 -2.43
N ALA A 564 2.97 -19.66 -3.14
CA ALA A 564 2.43 -19.08 -4.36
C ALA A 564 1.63 -17.79 -4.08
N GLY A 565 0.81 -17.79 -3.03
CA GLY A 565 0.05 -16.60 -2.62
C GLY A 565 0.95 -15.44 -2.19
N THR A 566 1.96 -15.72 -1.36
CA THR A 566 2.93 -14.70 -0.96
C THR A 566 3.76 -14.18 -2.14
N PHE A 567 4.06 -15.03 -3.12
CA PHE A 567 4.72 -14.60 -4.36
C PHE A 567 3.84 -13.65 -5.17
N GLY A 568 2.54 -13.97 -5.32
CA GLY A 568 1.58 -13.06 -5.96
C GLY A 568 1.48 -11.72 -5.23
N TYR A 569 1.44 -11.73 -3.89
CA TYR A 569 1.44 -10.51 -3.08
C TYR A 569 2.70 -9.67 -3.31
N MET A 570 3.89 -10.28 -3.35
CA MET A 570 5.15 -9.59 -3.64
C MET A 570 5.15 -8.97 -5.04
N ILE A 571 4.57 -9.63 -6.04
CA ILE A 571 4.40 -9.07 -7.39
C ILE A 571 3.44 -7.87 -7.37
N THR A 572 2.34 -7.95 -6.62
CA THR A 572 1.44 -6.79 -6.48
C THR A 572 2.12 -5.62 -5.79
N GLY A 573 3.08 -5.87 -4.92
CA GLY A 573 3.88 -4.88 -4.21
C GLY A 573 4.78 -4.01 -5.10
N ILE A 574 5.02 -4.40 -6.36
CA ILE A 574 5.71 -3.54 -7.34
C ILE A 574 4.86 -2.31 -7.71
N ILE A 575 3.53 -2.43 -7.60
CA ILE A 575 2.58 -1.40 -8.04
C ILE A 575 1.73 -0.88 -6.86
N ASN A 576 1.82 -1.52 -5.70
CA ASN A 576 1.08 -1.16 -4.49
C ASN A 576 2.03 -1.07 -3.29
N ASP A 577 1.64 -0.26 -2.33
CA ASP A 577 2.32 -0.15 -1.05
C ASP A 577 2.06 -1.38 -0.16
N SER A 578 2.91 -1.59 0.85
CA SER A 578 2.52 -2.35 2.04
C SER A 578 1.36 -1.64 2.74
N THR A 579 0.46 -2.37 3.36
CA THR A 579 -0.67 -1.78 4.08
C THR A 579 -1.15 -2.67 5.21
N ILE A 580 -1.47 -2.06 6.34
CA ILE A 580 -2.03 -2.72 7.52
C ILE A 580 -3.31 -3.52 7.23
N THR A 581 -3.96 -3.31 6.09
CA THR A 581 -5.18 -4.02 5.71
C THR A 581 -4.91 -5.45 5.23
N VAL A 582 -3.75 -5.73 4.61
CA VAL A 582 -3.39 -7.03 4.03
C VAL A 582 -2.10 -7.61 4.63
N ALA A 583 -1.13 -6.77 4.94
CA ALA A 583 0.19 -7.21 5.41
C ALA A 583 0.16 -8.10 6.67
N PRO A 584 -0.70 -7.88 7.70
CA PRO A 584 -0.80 -8.80 8.83
C PRO A 584 -1.07 -10.25 8.42
N ILE A 585 -1.97 -10.44 7.42
CA ILE A 585 -2.29 -11.77 6.89
C ILE A 585 -1.08 -12.36 6.16
N TYR A 586 -0.41 -11.56 5.33
CA TYR A 586 0.79 -11.97 4.60
C TYR A 586 1.88 -12.49 5.56
N TRP A 587 2.19 -11.73 6.62
CA TRP A 587 3.21 -12.10 7.58
C TRP A 587 2.84 -13.32 8.43
N ALA A 588 1.56 -13.44 8.83
CA ALA A 588 1.06 -14.63 9.51
C ALA A 588 1.18 -15.87 8.60
N LEU A 589 0.79 -15.75 7.33
CA LEU A 589 0.86 -16.85 6.37
C LEU A 589 2.30 -17.26 6.05
N ILE A 590 3.27 -16.34 5.97
CA ILE A 590 4.68 -16.70 5.84
C ILE A 590 5.12 -17.62 6.99
N GLY A 591 4.78 -17.28 8.22
CA GLY A 591 5.10 -18.12 9.38
C GLY A 591 4.44 -19.49 9.33
N VAL A 592 3.15 -19.55 8.98
CA VAL A 592 2.39 -20.81 8.75
C VAL A 592 3.02 -21.63 7.62
N GLY A 593 3.33 -20.99 6.49
CA GLY A 593 3.92 -21.62 5.31
C GLY A 593 5.29 -22.23 5.61
N LEU A 594 6.12 -21.51 6.38
CA LEU A 594 7.44 -21.99 6.79
C LEU A 594 7.32 -23.19 7.77
N ALA A 595 6.41 -23.11 8.75
CA ALA A 595 6.13 -24.23 9.65
C ALA A 595 5.67 -25.48 8.87
N ALA A 596 4.70 -25.31 7.96
CA ALA A 596 4.22 -26.39 7.10
C ALA A 596 5.35 -26.95 6.20
N CYS A 597 6.23 -26.11 5.67
CA CYS A 597 7.38 -26.52 4.87
C CYS A 597 8.33 -27.43 5.65
N PHE A 598 8.63 -27.10 6.89
CA PHE A 598 9.50 -27.93 7.75
C PHE A 598 8.81 -29.25 8.14
N MET A 599 7.49 -29.25 8.37
CA MET A 599 6.74 -30.48 8.64
C MET A 599 6.69 -31.39 7.41
N ALA A 600 6.49 -30.83 6.21
CA ALA A 600 6.52 -31.58 4.96
C ALA A 600 7.89 -32.26 4.73
N ARG A 601 9.01 -31.58 5.05
CA ARG A 601 10.34 -32.18 4.97
C ARG A 601 10.49 -33.40 5.87
N ARG A 602 10.06 -33.30 7.14
CA ARG A 602 10.13 -34.40 8.10
C ARG A 602 9.33 -35.61 7.63
N GLU A 603 8.09 -35.41 7.15
CA GLU A 603 7.30 -36.52 6.59
C GLU A 603 7.98 -37.20 5.40
N ASN A 604 8.58 -36.40 4.49
CA ASN A 604 9.25 -36.94 3.32
C ASN A 604 10.50 -37.76 3.69
N GLU A 605 11.24 -37.36 4.73
CA GLU A 605 12.40 -38.10 5.26
C GLU A 605 11.95 -39.44 5.86
N THR A 606 10.84 -39.48 6.58
CA THR A 606 10.28 -40.72 7.16
C THR A 606 9.85 -41.71 6.08
N VAL A 607 9.20 -41.25 5.02
CA VAL A 607 8.79 -42.07 3.85
C VAL A 607 9.97 -42.64 3.06
N VAL A 608 11.18 -42.06 3.20
CA VAL A 608 12.40 -42.53 2.51
C VAL A 608 13.04 -43.70 3.27
N ILE A 609 12.81 -43.79 4.56
CA ILE A 609 13.39 -44.82 5.45
C ILE A 609 12.52 -46.10 5.48
N GLU A 610 11.22 -46.01 5.22
CA GLU A 610 10.31 -47.13 5.00
C GLU A 610 10.37 -47.61 3.52
#